data_f53fa777bda484e04d496e11c6323bb6
#
_entry.id   f53fa777bda484e04d496e11c6323bb6
#
_cell.length_a   1.000
_cell.length_b   1.000
_cell.length_c   1.000
_cell.angle_alpha   90.00
_cell.angle_beta   90.00
_cell.angle_gamma   90.00
#
_symmetry.space_group_name_H-M   'P 1'
#
loop_
_entity.id
_entity.type
_entity.pdbx_description
1 polymer ?
#
loop_
_entity_poly.entity_id
_entity_poly.type
_entity_poly.pdbx_seq_one_letter_code
_entity_poly.pdbx_strand_id
1 'polypeptide(L)'
;MLIWLYGGDVVIHTAYDVMKEYLITGAELDGQFQIPMLPKVDFSPGKSIDFVSSKSRSLKGHKDLTVNFYIDDKSFLQVWNQPDQYIEHLKCFNSVCSPDFTIASGMPSALNIYNLYRNHALGYYWAVMGVKIIPSVNIISPKEMPWIFDGTPHRSTVSCCTNGRVRSKSARLEFCENFKEMLDAIEPTKVVIVGIVPDELNVDVPIINLNSRSQNIKEVFRKEGPWEQSVADQQNEETKKPVGRRSAEADFSVLWDEET
;
A
#
# COMPACT_ATOMS: atom_id res chain seq x y z
N MET A 1 3.44 -7.37 27.37
CA MET A 1 4.88 -7.23 27.01
C MET A 1 5.20 -8.38 26.07
N LEU A 2 5.34 -8.08 24.77
CA LEU A 2 5.78 -9.07 23.78
C LEU A 2 7.31 -9.05 23.75
N ILE A 3 7.92 -10.20 23.99
CA ILE A 3 9.38 -10.37 23.94
C ILE A 3 9.68 -11.10 22.64
N TRP A 4 10.44 -10.48 21.73
CA TRP A 4 10.92 -11.10 20.51
C TRP A 4 12.43 -11.28 20.59
N LEU A 5 12.92 -12.49 20.23
CA LEU A 5 14.36 -12.76 20.09
C LEU A 5 14.77 -12.48 18.66
N TYR A 6 15.64 -11.49 18.46
CA TYR A 6 16.22 -11.17 17.16
C TYR A 6 17.76 -11.21 17.27
N GLY A 7 18.37 -12.10 16.50
CA GLY A 7 19.84 -12.19 16.47
C GLY A 7 20.52 -12.44 17.81
N GLY A 8 19.83 -12.98 18.81
CA GLY A 8 20.34 -13.21 20.16
C GLY A 8 20.02 -12.06 21.14
N ASP A 9 19.52 -10.93 20.67
CA ASP A 9 19.11 -9.82 21.52
C ASP A 9 17.62 -9.87 21.85
N VAL A 10 17.27 -9.52 23.08
CA VAL A 10 15.89 -9.42 23.54
C VAL A 10 15.39 -8.02 23.27
N VAL A 11 14.53 -7.86 22.25
CA VAL A 11 13.86 -6.57 22.00
C VAL A 11 12.62 -6.49 22.87
N ILE A 12 12.61 -5.56 23.82
CA ILE A 12 11.46 -5.30 24.71
C ILE A 12 10.65 -4.15 24.13
N HIS A 13 9.49 -4.47 23.55
CA HIS A 13 8.53 -3.45 23.14
C HIS A 13 7.74 -2.98 24.37
N THR A 14 7.85 -1.70 24.70
CA THR A 14 7.06 -1.09 25.75
C THR A 14 5.84 -0.39 25.17
N ALA A 15 4.77 -0.29 25.92
CA ALA A 15 3.57 0.47 25.54
C ALA A 15 3.86 1.98 25.30
N TYR A 16 5.02 2.45 25.70
CA TYR A 16 5.45 3.85 25.62
C TYR A 16 6.39 4.16 24.46
N ASP A 17 6.72 3.15 23.60
CA ASP A 17 7.55 3.41 22.43
C ASP A 17 6.74 4.11 21.34
N VAL A 18 6.59 5.40 21.48
CA VAL A 18 5.87 6.26 20.52
C VAL A 18 6.66 6.51 19.25
N MET A 19 8.00 6.40 19.30
CA MET A 19 8.90 6.63 18.17
C MET A 19 9.07 5.40 17.31
N LYS A 20 8.71 4.21 17.83
CA LYS A 20 8.79 2.92 17.11
C LYS A 20 10.19 2.56 16.62
N GLU A 21 11.23 2.92 17.37
CA GLU A 21 12.62 2.63 17.03
C GLU A 21 12.89 1.13 16.85
N TYR A 22 12.11 0.30 17.52
CA TYR A 22 12.19 -1.15 17.39
C TYR A 22 11.96 -1.67 15.97
N LEU A 23 11.23 -0.91 15.13
CA LEU A 23 10.98 -1.31 13.73
C LEU A 23 12.24 -1.37 12.89
N ILE A 24 13.28 -0.62 13.28
CA ILE A 24 14.54 -0.53 12.55
C ILE A 24 15.72 -1.18 13.28
N THR A 25 15.45 -1.97 14.33
CA THR A 25 16.50 -2.66 15.07
C THR A 25 17.32 -3.56 14.16
N GLY A 26 18.64 -3.29 14.08
CA GLY A 26 19.56 -4.03 13.21
C GLY A 26 19.53 -3.62 11.74
N ALA A 27 18.76 -2.60 11.34
CA ALA A 27 18.78 -2.09 9.99
C ALA A 27 20.09 -1.36 9.68
N GLU A 28 20.62 -1.55 8.48
CA GLU A 28 21.56 -0.61 7.88
C GLU A 28 20.80 0.67 7.55
N LEU A 29 21.41 1.83 7.81
CA LEU A 29 20.81 3.13 7.58
C LEU A 29 21.52 3.83 6.41
N ASP A 30 20.76 4.34 5.46
CA ASP A 30 21.25 4.94 4.22
C ASP A 30 20.92 6.43 4.12
N GLY A 31 21.80 7.16 3.42
CA GLY A 31 21.66 8.58 3.14
C GLY A 31 21.77 9.49 4.37
N GLN A 32 21.64 10.79 4.11
CA GLN A 32 21.77 11.80 5.17
C GLN A 32 20.62 11.77 6.19
N PHE A 33 19.48 11.18 5.83
CA PHE A 33 18.31 11.07 6.69
C PHE A 33 18.19 9.73 7.38
N GLN A 34 19.20 8.85 7.23
CA GLN A 34 19.28 7.57 7.90
C GLN A 34 18.03 6.70 7.65
N ILE A 35 17.63 6.59 6.38
CA ILE A 35 16.49 5.75 5.98
C ILE A 35 16.89 4.28 6.10
N PRO A 36 16.05 3.42 6.74
CA PRO A 36 16.35 2.01 6.88
C PRO A 36 16.45 1.31 5.52
N MET A 37 17.56 0.59 5.28
CA MET A 37 17.76 -0.18 4.05
C MET A 37 16.83 -1.38 4.02
N LEU A 38 16.04 -1.51 2.94
CA LEU A 38 15.24 -2.69 2.70
C LEU A 38 16.10 -3.87 2.22
N PRO A 39 15.74 -5.11 2.54
CA PRO A 39 16.47 -6.25 2.06
C PRO A 39 16.36 -6.41 0.53
N LYS A 40 17.46 -6.82 -0.10
CA LYS A 40 17.51 -7.13 -1.52
C LYS A 40 16.69 -8.39 -1.82
N VAL A 41 15.88 -8.35 -2.87
CA VAL A 41 15.01 -9.45 -3.28
C VAL A 41 15.06 -9.69 -4.79
N ASP A 42 14.86 -10.95 -5.19
CA ASP A 42 14.83 -11.38 -6.60
C ASP A 42 13.72 -12.42 -6.84
N PHE A 43 12.56 -12.22 -6.28
CA PHE A 43 11.40 -13.07 -6.57
C PHE A 43 10.37 -12.30 -7.40
N SER A 44 9.50 -13.07 -8.08
CA SER A 44 8.40 -12.50 -8.86
C SER A 44 7.12 -12.41 -8.03
N PRO A 45 6.35 -11.32 -8.17
CA PRO A 45 5.06 -11.18 -7.50
C PRO A 45 4.03 -12.17 -8.05
N GLY A 46 2.99 -12.41 -7.27
CA GLY A 46 1.73 -12.99 -7.72
C GLY A 46 0.81 -11.93 -8.33
N LYS A 47 -0.47 -12.25 -8.51
CA LYS A 47 -1.50 -11.29 -8.94
C LYS A 47 -1.70 -10.19 -7.89
N SER A 48 -2.01 -8.98 -8.34
CA SER A 48 -2.17 -7.83 -7.46
C SER A 48 -3.48 -7.87 -6.66
N ILE A 49 -3.37 -7.57 -5.37
CA ILE A 49 -4.50 -7.23 -4.50
C ILE A 49 -4.11 -6.04 -3.62
N ASP A 50 -5.02 -5.09 -3.41
CA ASP A 50 -4.77 -4.00 -2.46
C ASP A 50 -4.94 -4.47 -1.01
N PHE A 51 -4.29 -3.77 -0.07
CA PHE A 51 -4.30 -4.12 1.35
C PHE A 51 -5.72 -4.17 1.95
N VAL A 52 -6.64 -3.29 1.56
CA VAL A 52 -8.02 -3.30 2.07
C VAL A 52 -8.74 -4.57 1.62
N SER A 53 -8.65 -4.89 0.34
CA SER A 53 -9.25 -6.08 -0.24
C SER A 53 -8.64 -7.37 0.30
N SER A 54 -7.33 -7.37 0.64
CA SER A 54 -6.63 -8.52 1.22
C SER A 54 -7.20 -8.96 2.57
N LYS A 55 -7.87 -8.06 3.30
CA LYS A 55 -8.51 -8.36 4.61
C LYS A 55 -9.83 -9.13 4.50
N SER A 56 -10.34 -9.34 3.29
CA SER A 56 -11.56 -10.14 3.09
C SER A 56 -11.37 -11.57 3.59
N ARG A 57 -12.35 -12.10 4.33
CA ARG A 57 -12.30 -13.47 4.86
C ARG A 57 -12.16 -14.53 3.79
N SER A 58 -12.72 -14.28 2.60
CA SER A 58 -12.65 -15.19 1.45
C SER A 58 -11.26 -15.27 0.80
N LEU A 59 -10.34 -14.34 1.13
CA LEU A 59 -9.03 -14.21 0.50
C LEU A 59 -7.86 -14.62 1.40
N LYS A 60 -8.13 -15.20 2.57
CA LYS A 60 -7.07 -15.68 3.48
C LYS A 60 -6.32 -16.87 2.88
N GLY A 61 -4.98 -16.79 2.88
CA GLY A 61 -4.10 -17.90 2.49
C GLY A 61 -3.85 -18.01 0.98
N HIS A 62 -4.05 -16.96 0.20
CA HIS A 62 -3.78 -16.97 -1.24
C HIS A 62 -2.30 -16.70 -1.55
N LYS A 63 -1.55 -17.79 -1.75
CA LYS A 63 -0.11 -17.78 -2.09
C LYS A 63 0.18 -17.29 -3.53
N ASP A 64 -0.82 -17.07 -4.34
CA ASP A 64 -0.74 -16.53 -5.70
C ASP A 64 -0.96 -15.01 -5.77
N LEU A 65 -1.25 -14.36 -4.62
CA LEU A 65 -1.53 -12.94 -4.56
C LEU A 65 -0.38 -12.16 -3.93
N THR A 66 -0.13 -10.95 -4.47
CA THR A 66 0.79 -9.94 -3.93
C THR A 66 -0.03 -8.76 -3.40
N VAL A 67 0.15 -8.47 -2.12
CA VAL A 67 -0.50 -7.31 -1.47
C VAL A 67 0.25 -6.04 -1.82
N ASN A 68 -0.47 -4.97 -2.16
CA ASN A 68 0.09 -3.64 -2.36
C ASN A 68 -0.64 -2.58 -1.53
N PHE A 69 0.03 -1.45 -1.29
CA PHE A 69 -0.46 -0.30 -0.52
C PHE A 69 -0.68 0.94 -1.41
N TYR A 70 -0.79 0.78 -2.73
CA TYR A 70 -1.03 1.86 -3.69
C TYR A 70 -2.49 2.32 -3.68
N ILE A 71 -2.95 2.71 -2.49
CA ILE A 71 -4.28 3.20 -2.15
C ILE A 71 -4.15 4.41 -1.23
N ASP A 72 -5.26 5.06 -0.91
CA ASP A 72 -5.29 6.23 -0.02
C ASP A 72 -4.70 5.90 1.37
N ASP A 73 -3.78 6.73 1.87
CA ASP A 73 -3.05 6.56 3.15
C ASP A 73 -3.98 6.28 4.33
N LYS A 74 -5.14 6.93 4.39
CA LYS A 74 -6.14 6.70 5.46
C LYS A 74 -6.63 5.25 5.51
N SER A 75 -6.59 4.54 4.38
CA SER A 75 -7.07 3.16 4.26
C SER A 75 -6.11 2.15 4.89
N PHE A 76 -4.86 2.54 5.12
CA PHE A 76 -3.85 1.68 5.73
C PHE A 76 -3.04 2.33 6.87
N LEU A 77 -3.41 3.51 7.33
CA LEU A 77 -2.72 4.21 8.43
C LEU A 77 -2.53 3.31 9.68
N GLN A 78 -3.47 2.39 9.92
CA GLN A 78 -3.41 1.47 11.04
C GLN A 78 -2.17 0.56 11.03
N VAL A 79 -1.54 0.30 9.87
CA VAL A 79 -0.33 -0.52 9.83
C VAL A 79 0.87 0.17 10.48
N TRP A 80 0.90 1.50 10.45
CA TRP A 80 1.86 2.29 11.21
C TRP A 80 1.57 2.26 12.71
N ASN A 81 0.30 2.36 13.09
CA ASN A 81 -0.09 2.38 14.50
C ASN A 81 0.13 1.04 15.20
N GLN A 82 -0.13 -0.06 14.49
CA GLN A 82 -0.13 -1.43 15.01
C GLN A 82 0.55 -2.41 14.03
N PRO A 83 1.85 -2.26 13.76
CA PRO A 83 2.55 -3.02 12.72
C PRO A 83 2.55 -4.54 12.95
N ASP A 84 2.60 -4.97 14.22
CA ASP A 84 2.65 -6.38 14.60
C ASP A 84 1.37 -7.15 14.24
N GLN A 85 0.22 -6.49 14.27
CA GLN A 85 -1.08 -7.13 14.02
C GLN A 85 -1.23 -7.68 12.60
N TYR A 86 -0.41 -7.19 11.67
CA TYR A 86 -0.52 -7.55 10.25
C TYR A 86 0.48 -8.60 9.80
N ILE A 87 1.47 -8.96 10.61
CA ILE A 87 2.55 -9.88 10.24
C ILE A 87 1.99 -11.23 9.77
N GLU A 88 1.19 -11.89 10.60
CA GLU A 88 0.65 -13.21 10.28
C GLU A 88 -0.35 -13.17 9.10
N HIS A 89 -1.06 -12.06 8.96
CA HIS A 89 -1.91 -11.85 7.79
C HIS A 89 -1.07 -11.72 6.51
N LEU A 90 -0.04 -10.90 6.52
CA LEU A 90 0.80 -10.64 5.34
C LEU A 90 1.63 -11.86 4.92
N LYS A 91 2.06 -12.71 5.86
CA LYS A 91 2.74 -13.99 5.58
C LYS A 91 1.89 -14.97 4.77
N CYS A 92 0.57 -14.83 4.76
CA CYS A 92 -0.32 -15.71 4.01
C CYS A 92 -0.27 -15.48 2.48
N PHE A 93 0.32 -14.39 2.02
CA PHE A 93 0.39 -14.02 0.62
C PHE A 93 1.72 -14.43 -0.05
N ASN A 94 1.77 -14.34 -1.39
CA ASN A 94 2.99 -14.58 -2.17
C ASN A 94 4.10 -13.63 -1.75
N SER A 95 3.77 -12.34 -1.76
CA SER A 95 4.66 -11.24 -1.41
C SER A 95 3.84 -9.99 -1.07
N VAL A 96 4.52 -8.97 -0.58
CA VAL A 96 3.92 -7.70 -0.17
C VAL A 96 4.80 -6.56 -0.69
N CYS A 97 4.26 -5.62 -1.44
CA CYS A 97 4.94 -4.35 -1.69
C CYS A 97 5.07 -3.58 -0.36
N SER A 98 6.22 -3.00 -0.05
CA SER A 98 6.33 -2.18 1.17
C SER A 98 5.29 -1.06 1.15
N PRO A 99 4.87 -0.53 2.31
CA PRO A 99 3.90 0.57 2.37
C PRO A 99 4.30 1.74 1.49
N ASP A 100 3.31 2.49 1.01
CA ASP A 100 3.49 3.64 0.13
C ASP A 100 2.74 4.85 0.69
N PHE A 101 3.13 5.32 1.89
CA PHE A 101 2.65 6.60 2.39
C PHE A 101 3.08 7.70 1.43
N THR A 102 2.15 8.59 1.14
CA THR A 102 2.26 9.58 0.06
C THR A 102 3.51 10.46 0.17
N ILE A 103 4.30 10.47 -0.89
CA ILE A 103 5.40 11.39 -1.13
C ILE A 103 5.06 12.15 -2.40
N ALA A 104 5.08 13.48 -2.35
CA ALA A 104 4.66 14.31 -3.48
C ALA A 104 5.44 15.60 -3.57
N SER A 105 5.68 16.05 -4.80
CA SER A 105 6.17 17.40 -5.10
C SER A 105 5.24 18.45 -4.48
N GLY A 106 5.82 19.47 -3.90
CA GLY A 106 5.07 20.55 -3.23
C GLY A 106 4.64 20.25 -1.80
N MET A 107 4.77 19.01 -1.31
CA MET A 107 4.66 18.72 0.12
C MET A 107 5.91 19.20 0.88
N PRO A 108 5.78 19.66 2.15
CA PRO A 108 6.94 19.95 2.98
C PRO A 108 7.93 18.78 3.04
N SER A 109 9.23 19.06 2.80
CA SER A 109 10.26 18.00 2.76
C SER A 109 10.27 17.14 4.03
N ALA A 110 10.05 17.74 5.20
CA ALA A 110 9.99 16.98 6.46
C ALA A 110 8.89 15.91 6.47
N LEU A 111 7.72 16.17 5.85
CA LEU A 111 6.65 15.19 5.72
C LEU A 111 6.98 14.11 4.71
N ASN A 112 7.59 14.48 3.59
CA ASN A 112 8.04 13.55 2.57
C ASN A 112 9.11 12.60 3.13
N ILE A 113 10.12 13.12 3.84
CA ILE A 113 11.17 12.32 4.49
C ILE A 113 10.56 11.40 5.55
N TYR A 114 9.64 11.91 6.37
CA TYR A 114 8.96 11.10 7.37
C TYR A 114 8.15 9.96 6.74
N ASN A 115 7.49 10.21 5.60
CA ASN A 115 6.76 9.16 4.88
C ASN A 115 7.72 8.13 4.27
N LEU A 116 8.85 8.56 3.68
CA LEU A 116 9.89 7.64 3.22
C LEU A 116 10.39 6.76 4.37
N TYR A 117 10.71 7.37 5.51
CA TYR A 117 11.12 6.63 6.71
C TYR A 117 10.07 5.59 7.12
N ARG A 118 8.78 5.96 7.21
CA ARG A 118 7.71 5.03 7.59
C ARG A 118 7.55 3.87 6.61
N ASN A 119 7.64 4.14 5.31
CA ASN A 119 7.55 3.13 4.26
C ASN A 119 8.66 2.09 4.41
N HIS A 120 9.87 2.55 4.67
CA HIS A 120 11.04 1.70 4.83
C HIS A 120 11.07 0.99 6.18
N ALA A 121 10.76 1.67 7.28
CA ALA A 121 10.74 1.07 8.61
C ALA A 121 9.75 -0.11 8.71
N LEU A 122 8.52 0.06 8.19
CA LEU A 122 7.54 -1.02 8.12
C LEU A 122 7.98 -2.15 7.19
N GLY A 123 8.49 -1.80 6.00
CA GLY A 123 8.96 -2.78 5.04
C GLY A 123 10.11 -3.63 5.60
N TYR A 124 11.09 -2.98 6.23
CA TYR A 124 12.20 -3.65 6.90
C TYR A 124 11.72 -4.56 8.02
N TYR A 125 10.90 -4.02 8.94
CA TYR A 125 10.37 -4.78 10.07
C TYR A 125 9.65 -6.04 9.64
N TRP A 126 8.72 -5.93 8.70
CA TRP A 126 7.97 -7.08 8.20
C TRP A 126 8.85 -8.08 7.47
N ALA A 127 9.87 -7.60 6.73
CA ALA A 127 10.84 -8.49 6.08
C ALA A 127 11.61 -9.32 7.10
N VAL A 128 12.10 -8.67 8.16
CA VAL A 128 12.77 -9.32 9.30
C VAL A 128 11.85 -10.33 9.97
N MET A 129 10.57 -10.02 10.10
CA MET A 129 9.57 -10.91 10.67
C MET A 129 9.12 -12.03 9.71
N GLY A 130 9.73 -12.14 8.53
CA GLY A 130 9.52 -13.24 7.58
C GLY A 130 8.44 -13.00 6.51
N VAL A 131 7.96 -11.77 6.36
CA VAL A 131 7.11 -11.37 5.21
C VAL A 131 8.01 -11.16 3.99
N LYS A 132 7.61 -11.66 2.82
CA LYS A 132 8.33 -11.43 1.57
C LYS A 132 8.02 -10.03 1.04
N ILE A 133 8.89 -9.07 1.32
CA ILE A 133 8.71 -7.65 0.95
C ILE A 133 9.36 -7.35 -0.41
N ILE A 134 8.62 -6.68 -1.30
CA ILE A 134 9.13 -6.02 -2.50
C ILE A 134 9.22 -4.53 -2.17
N PRO A 135 10.41 -3.91 -2.23
CA PRO A 135 10.57 -2.48 -1.99
C PRO A 135 9.69 -1.64 -2.93
N SER A 136 8.87 -0.76 -2.38
CA SER A 136 8.11 0.25 -3.12
C SER A 136 8.98 1.48 -3.33
N VAL A 137 9.03 2.00 -4.56
CA VAL A 137 9.77 3.20 -4.93
C VAL A 137 8.84 4.26 -5.50
N ASN A 138 9.06 5.49 -5.12
CA ASN A 138 8.36 6.64 -5.68
C ASN A 138 9.10 7.15 -6.92
N ILE A 139 8.37 7.27 -8.05
CA ILE A 139 8.94 7.75 -9.31
C ILE A 139 8.92 9.28 -9.32
N ILE A 140 9.85 9.88 -8.60
CA ILE A 140 10.10 11.32 -8.51
C ILE A 140 11.55 11.56 -8.89
N SER A 141 11.84 12.68 -9.57
CA SER A 141 13.20 13.01 -9.97
C SER A 141 14.13 13.18 -8.76
N PRO A 142 15.29 12.53 -8.72
CA PRO A 142 16.30 12.79 -7.68
C PRO A 142 16.88 14.21 -7.75
N LYS A 143 16.67 14.95 -8.84
CA LYS A 143 17.02 16.38 -8.90
C LYS A 143 16.09 17.21 -8.02
N GLU A 144 14.82 16.80 -7.88
CA GLU A 144 13.86 17.43 -6.97
C GLU A 144 14.02 16.92 -5.53
N MET A 145 14.19 15.60 -5.38
CA MET A 145 14.34 14.92 -4.09
C MET A 145 15.55 13.99 -4.11
N PRO A 146 16.77 14.51 -3.80
CA PRO A 146 18.00 13.72 -3.90
C PRO A 146 18.04 12.45 -3.05
N TRP A 147 17.20 12.39 -2.02
CA TRP A 147 17.10 11.29 -1.06
C TRP A 147 15.96 10.30 -1.37
N ILE A 148 15.25 10.45 -2.50
CA ILE A 148 14.03 9.68 -2.79
C ILE A 148 14.28 8.17 -2.87
N PHE A 149 15.49 7.76 -3.18
CA PHE A 149 15.89 6.35 -3.27
C PHE A 149 16.73 5.87 -2.09
N ASP A 150 16.98 6.73 -1.08
CA ASP A 150 17.69 6.30 0.15
C ASP A 150 16.97 5.09 0.76
N GLY A 151 17.74 4.12 1.26
CA GLY A 151 17.23 2.88 1.82
C GLY A 151 16.68 1.85 0.81
N THR A 152 16.68 2.16 -0.49
CA THR A 152 16.26 1.23 -1.53
C THR A 152 17.45 0.36 -1.98
N PRO A 153 17.32 -0.98 -1.96
CA PRO A 153 18.43 -1.86 -2.34
C PRO A 153 18.72 -1.80 -3.84
N HIS A 154 20.00 -1.61 -4.20
CA HIS A 154 20.44 -1.69 -5.58
C HIS A 154 20.37 -3.12 -6.11
N ARG A 155 20.10 -3.27 -7.42
CA ARG A 155 20.05 -4.56 -8.12
C ARG A 155 19.07 -5.53 -7.46
N SER A 156 17.89 -5.03 -7.14
CA SER A 156 16.79 -5.74 -6.52
C SER A 156 15.56 -5.71 -7.41
N THR A 157 14.60 -6.59 -7.17
CA THR A 157 13.23 -6.37 -7.63
C THR A 157 12.62 -5.23 -6.81
N VAL A 158 12.04 -4.23 -7.47
CA VAL A 158 11.32 -3.12 -6.84
C VAL A 158 9.91 -2.98 -7.41
N SER A 159 9.05 -2.24 -6.73
CA SER A 159 7.69 -1.97 -7.22
C SER A 159 7.38 -0.48 -7.21
N CYS A 160 6.54 -0.04 -8.14
CA CYS A 160 6.02 1.32 -8.20
C CYS A 160 4.58 1.34 -8.69
N CYS A 161 3.93 2.51 -8.60
CA CYS A 161 2.55 2.70 -9.02
C CYS A 161 2.41 3.84 -10.02
N THR A 162 1.57 3.64 -11.03
CA THR A 162 1.22 4.66 -12.02
C THR A 162 -0.12 5.35 -11.74
N ASN A 163 -0.84 4.97 -10.69
CA ASN A 163 -2.14 5.57 -10.34
C ASN A 163 -2.02 7.08 -10.16
N GLY A 164 -2.84 7.82 -10.93
CA GLY A 164 -2.85 9.29 -10.88
C GLY A 164 -1.71 9.99 -11.64
N ARG A 165 -0.64 9.29 -12.00
CA ARG A 165 0.60 9.86 -12.57
C ARG A 165 0.68 9.82 -14.10
N VAL A 166 -0.23 9.10 -14.79
CA VAL A 166 -0.15 8.84 -16.25
C VAL A 166 -1.44 9.26 -16.98
N ARG A 167 -2.16 10.25 -16.46
CA ARG A 167 -3.47 10.67 -17.02
C ARG A 167 -3.35 11.52 -18.28
N SER A 168 -2.33 12.37 -18.40
CA SER A 168 -2.07 13.21 -19.56
C SER A 168 -0.81 12.78 -20.26
N LYS A 169 -0.61 13.20 -21.53
CA LYS A 169 0.62 12.91 -22.28
C LYS A 169 1.85 13.50 -21.59
N SER A 170 1.76 14.73 -21.05
CA SER A 170 2.86 15.36 -20.32
C SER A 170 3.22 14.57 -19.05
N ALA A 171 2.22 14.15 -18.27
CA ALA A 171 2.45 13.35 -17.06
C ALA A 171 3.06 11.98 -17.38
N ARG A 172 2.69 11.33 -18.52
CA ARG A 172 3.32 10.08 -18.95
C ARG A 172 4.79 10.28 -19.33
N LEU A 173 5.10 11.35 -20.05
CA LEU A 173 6.49 11.66 -20.43
C LEU A 173 7.35 11.95 -19.19
N GLU A 174 6.86 12.79 -18.28
CA GLU A 174 7.52 13.07 -17.01
C GLU A 174 7.75 11.78 -16.19
N PHE A 175 6.73 10.93 -16.08
CA PHE A 175 6.88 9.62 -15.43
C PHE A 175 7.97 8.78 -16.09
N CYS A 176 8.03 8.73 -17.42
CA CYS A 176 9.04 7.95 -18.15
C CYS A 176 10.46 8.51 -17.94
N GLU A 177 10.62 9.83 -17.86
CA GLU A 177 11.91 10.47 -17.56
C GLU A 177 12.36 10.13 -16.13
N ASN A 178 11.51 10.36 -15.15
CA ASN A 178 11.81 10.04 -13.74
C ASN A 178 12.04 8.53 -13.53
N PHE A 179 11.34 7.68 -14.28
CA PHE A 179 11.54 6.23 -14.25
C PHE A 179 12.94 5.85 -14.72
N LYS A 180 13.46 6.48 -15.78
CA LYS A 180 14.83 6.26 -16.24
C LYS A 180 15.86 6.74 -15.21
N GLU A 181 15.63 7.89 -14.58
CA GLU A 181 16.48 8.37 -13.48
C GLU A 181 16.51 7.37 -12.30
N MET A 182 15.39 6.73 -12.01
CA MET A 182 15.33 5.64 -11.01
C MET A 182 16.13 4.42 -11.46
N LEU A 183 16.03 4.01 -12.73
CA LEU A 183 16.84 2.89 -13.25
C LEU A 183 18.33 3.16 -13.13
N ASP A 184 18.78 4.37 -13.45
CA ASP A 184 20.19 4.78 -13.36
C ASP A 184 20.65 4.84 -11.89
N ALA A 185 19.76 5.22 -10.95
CA ALA A 185 20.10 5.39 -9.55
C ALA A 185 20.25 4.07 -8.80
N ILE A 186 19.33 3.11 -9.00
CA ILE A 186 19.28 1.86 -8.20
C ILE A 186 19.49 0.57 -9.00
N GLU A 187 19.64 0.66 -10.33
CA GLU A 187 19.91 -0.48 -11.23
C GLU A 187 19.02 -1.72 -10.94
N PRO A 188 17.69 -1.62 -10.90
CA PRO A 188 16.86 -2.74 -10.48
C PRO A 188 16.94 -3.91 -11.46
N THR A 189 16.87 -5.15 -10.97
CA THR A 189 16.85 -6.35 -11.83
C THR A 189 15.49 -6.60 -12.48
N LYS A 190 14.42 -6.12 -11.83
CA LYS A 190 13.03 -6.17 -12.31
C LYS A 190 12.26 -5.01 -11.69
N VAL A 191 11.27 -4.52 -12.41
CA VAL A 191 10.34 -3.52 -11.87
C VAL A 191 8.90 -4.02 -11.97
N VAL A 192 8.22 -4.07 -10.84
CA VAL A 192 6.80 -4.38 -10.74
C VAL A 192 6.02 -3.07 -10.84
N ILE A 193 5.23 -2.90 -11.89
CA ILE A 193 4.39 -1.72 -12.08
C ILE A 193 2.94 -2.07 -11.78
N VAL A 194 2.37 -1.44 -10.76
CA VAL A 194 0.94 -1.57 -10.42
C VAL A 194 0.18 -0.44 -11.10
N GLY A 195 -0.65 -0.79 -12.07
CA GLY A 195 -1.43 0.16 -12.85
C GLY A 195 -1.16 0.10 -14.35
N ILE A 196 -1.38 1.19 -15.06
CA ILE A 196 -1.20 1.28 -16.51
C ILE A 196 0.26 1.59 -16.82
N VAL A 197 0.92 0.74 -17.58
CA VAL A 197 2.26 1.03 -18.13
C VAL A 197 2.10 1.98 -19.31
N PRO A 198 2.75 3.17 -19.30
CA PRO A 198 2.70 4.07 -20.45
C PRO A 198 3.30 3.44 -21.71
N ASP A 199 2.68 3.65 -22.86
CA ASP A 199 3.21 3.20 -24.16
C ASP A 199 4.55 3.87 -24.50
N GLU A 200 4.79 5.06 -23.93
CA GLU A 200 6.02 5.83 -24.08
C GLU A 200 7.20 5.26 -23.27
N LEU A 201 6.94 4.33 -22.34
CA LEU A 201 7.97 3.72 -21.50
C LEU A 201 8.74 2.66 -22.29
N ASN A 202 9.89 3.03 -22.81
CA ASN A 202 10.81 2.13 -23.53
C ASN A 202 12.09 1.95 -22.71
N VAL A 203 12.26 0.76 -22.11
CA VAL A 203 13.37 0.41 -21.19
C VAL A 203 13.71 -1.08 -21.34
N ASP A 204 14.96 -1.44 -21.07
CA ASP A 204 15.44 -2.82 -21.19
C ASP A 204 15.21 -3.67 -19.93
N VAL A 205 14.93 -3.03 -18.77
CA VAL A 205 14.66 -3.77 -17.53
C VAL A 205 13.36 -4.57 -17.63
N PRO A 206 13.33 -5.82 -17.17
CA PRO A 206 12.10 -6.61 -17.13
C PRO A 206 11.01 -5.93 -16.30
N ILE A 207 9.85 -5.69 -16.93
CA ILE A 207 8.67 -5.12 -16.27
C ILE A 207 7.64 -6.22 -16.04
N ILE A 208 7.14 -6.31 -14.82
CA ILE A 208 5.99 -7.13 -14.43
C ILE A 208 4.81 -6.19 -14.16
N ASN A 209 3.84 -6.20 -15.06
CA ASN A 209 2.65 -5.34 -14.91
C ASN A 209 1.57 -6.04 -14.09
N LEU A 210 1.11 -5.38 -13.03
CA LEU A 210 0.03 -5.82 -12.16
C LEU A 210 -1.14 -4.83 -12.21
N ASN A 211 -2.36 -5.34 -12.10
CA ASN A 211 -3.55 -4.51 -12.04
C ASN A 211 -3.57 -3.64 -10.78
N SER A 212 -3.98 -2.38 -10.92
CA SER A 212 -4.37 -1.53 -9.79
C SER A 212 -5.74 -1.94 -9.24
N ARG A 213 -6.09 -1.44 -8.04
CA ARG A 213 -7.42 -1.65 -7.45
C ARG A 213 -8.55 -1.28 -8.40
N SER A 214 -8.46 -0.12 -9.08
CA SER A 214 -9.47 0.34 -10.02
C SER A 214 -9.60 -0.55 -11.25
N GLN A 215 -8.51 -1.14 -11.73
CA GLN A 215 -8.53 -2.11 -12.83
C GLN A 215 -9.16 -3.43 -12.38
N ASN A 216 -8.82 -3.93 -11.20
CA ASN A 216 -9.43 -5.14 -10.64
C ASN A 216 -10.94 -4.98 -10.46
N ILE A 217 -11.40 -3.84 -9.92
CA ILE A 217 -12.83 -3.53 -9.77
C ILE A 217 -13.52 -3.52 -11.14
N LYS A 218 -12.96 -2.84 -12.14
CA LYS A 218 -13.53 -2.81 -13.49
C LYS A 218 -13.59 -4.21 -14.13
N GLU A 219 -12.61 -5.05 -13.86
CA GLU A 219 -12.59 -6.42 -14.39
C GLU A 219 -13.70 -7.28 -13.77
N VAL A 220 -13.99 -7.13 -12.47
CA VAL A 220 -15.11 -7.80 -11.79
C VAL A 220 -16.42 -7.34 -12.41
N PHE A 221 -16.67 -6.03 -12.52
CA PHE A 221 -17.91 -5.51 -13.14
C PHE A 221 -18.09 -5.98 -14.58
N ARG A 222 -17.01 -6.10 -15.36
CA ARG A 222 -17.10 -6.62 -16.74
C ARG A 222 -17.49 -8.10 -16.80
N LYS A 223 -17.10 -8.90 -15.80
CA LYS A 223 -17.40 -10.35 -15.75
C LYS A 223 -18.80 -10.63 -15.17
N GLU A 224 -19.24 -9.84 -14.20
CA GLU A 224 -20.49 -10.05 -13.47
C GLU A 224 -21.69 -9.27 -14.07
N GLY A 225 -21.46 -8.35 -15.02
CA GLY A 225 -22.46 -7.46 -15.61
C GLY A 225 -22.84 -6.28 -14.68
N PRO A 226 -23.61 -5.31 -15.19
CA PRO A 226 -24.03 -4.18 -14.36
C PRO A 226 -24.97 -4.64 -13.25
N TRP A 227 -24.66 -4.26 -12.00
CA TRP A 227 -25.43 -4.57 -10.78
C TRP A 227 -26.90 -4.06 -10.79
N GLU A 228 -27.26 -3.24 -11.77
CA GLU A 228 -28.60 -2.70 -11.96
C GLU A 228 -29.70 -3.77 -12.11
N GLN A 229 -29.37 -4.98 -12.59
CA GLN A 229 -30.33 -6.07 -12.71
C GLN A 229 -30.66 -6.73 -11.37
N SER A 230 -29.73 -6.83 -10.44
CA SER A 230 -29.98 -7.47 -9.14
C SER A 230 -30.77 -6.61 -8.17
N VAL A 231 -30.68 -5.27 -8.28
CA VAL A 231 -31.48 -4.34 -7.45
C VAL A 231 -32.90 -4.20 -7.96
N ALA A 232 -33.09 -4.25 -9.28
CA ALA A 232 -34.45 -4.25 -9.88
C ALA A 232 -35.24 -5.52 -9.53
N ASP A 233 -34.60 -6.67 -9.46
CA ASP A 233 -35.24 -7.94 -9.10
C ASP A 233 -35.58 -7.99 -7.60
N GLN A 234 -34.75 -7.44 -6.72
CA GLN A 234 -35.04 -7.34 -5.28
C GLN A 234 -36.16 -6.34 -4.97
N GLN A 235 -36.25 -5.21 -5.68
CA GLN A 235 -37.33 -4.24 -5.53
C GLN A 235 -38.68 -4.78 -6.05
N ASN A 236 -38.66 -5.63 -7.07
CA ASN A 236 -39.89 -6.29 -7.58
C ASN A 236 -40.41 -7.40 -6.66
N GLU A 237 -39.58 -8.02 -5.81
CA GLU A 237 -40.02 -8.99 -4.81
C GLU A 237 -40.59 -8.31 -3.55
N GLU A 238 -40.04 -7.15 -3.14
CA GLU A 238 -40.55 -6.40 -1.97
C GLU A 238 -41.92 -5.72 -2.23
N THR A 239 -42.23 -5.35 -3.47
CA THR A 239 -43.52 -4.74 -3.83
C THR A 239 -44.69 -5.74 -3.89
N LYS A 240 -44.44 -7.04 -3.77
CA LYS A 240 -45.47 -8.09 -3.77
C LYS A 240 -45.97 -8.52 -2.39
N LYS A 241 -45.53 -7.91 -1.29
CA LYS A 241 -46.03 -8.18 0.05
C LYS A 241 -47.16 -7.19 0.40
N PRO A 242 -48.30 -7.63 0.91
CA PRO A 242 -49.45 -6.73 1.22
C PRO A 242 -49.09 -5.87 2.45
N VAL A 243 -49.35 -4.56 2.32
CA VAL A 243 -49.18 -3.56 3.36
C VAL A 243 -50.19 -3.77 4.48
N GLY A 244 -49.73 -4.30 5.60
CA GLY A 244 -50.50 -4.29 6.86
C GLY A 244 -50.32 -2.93 7.55
N ARG A 245 -51.42 -2.16 7.67
CA ARG A 245 -51.45 -0.90 8.44
C ARG A 245 -51.12 -1.16 9.91
N ARG A 246 -50.16 -0.44 10.48
CA ARG A 246 -50.12 -0.05 11.90
C ARG A 246 -49.61 1.36 12.03
N SER A 247 -50.45 2.22 12.51
CA SER A 247 -50.19 3.57 13.02
C SER A 247 -49.46 3.48 14.37
N ALA A 248 -48.40 4.25 14.52
CA ALA A 248 -47.95 4.75 15.83
C ALA A 248 -47.16 6.04 15.60
N GLU A 249 -47.79 7.14 15.98
CA GLU A 249 -47.12 8.43 16.22
C GLU A 249 -46.12 8.26 17.33
N ALA A 250 -44.92 8.76 17.16
CA ALA A 250 -43.95 9.00 18.23
C ALA A 250 -43.53 10.46 18.17
N ASP A 251 -43.96 11.14 19.21
CA ASP A 251 -43.71 12.52 19.62
C ASP A 251 -42.20 12.74 19.90
N PHE A 252 -41.59 13.69 19.20
CA PHE A 252 -40.25 14.17 19.47
C PHE A 252 -40.29 15.62 19.96
N SER A 253 -40.66 15.79 21.21
CA SER A 253 -40.42 17.00 21.97
C SER A 253 -39.72 16.64 23.30
N VAL A 254 -38.74 17.46 23.69
CA VAL A 254 -37.90 17.42 24.92
C VAL A 254 -36.59 16.69 24.72
N LEU A 255 -35.41 17.38 24.66
CA LEU A 255 -34.69 18.04 25.73
C LEU A 255 -33.47 18.82 25.16
N TRP A 256 -33.51 20.10 25.25
CA TRP A 256 -32.36 20.96 25.47
C TRP A 256 -32.67 21.72 26.73
N ASP A 257 -31.97 21.47 27.79
CA ASP A 257 -31.78 22.38 28.90
C ASP A 257 -30.30 22.47 29.25
N GLU A 258 -29.86 23.71 29.26
CA GLU A 258 -28.55 24.22 29.67
C GLU A 258 -28.37 24.09 31.18
N GLU A 259 -27.11 24.35 31.60
CA GLU A 259 -26.59 24.69 32.93
C GLU A 259 -25.93 23.51 33.67
N THR A 260 -24.65 23.62 33.94
CA THR A 260 -23.67 24.47 34.64
C THR A 260 -22.26 23.96 34.44
#